data_eb812a050c610ca14e15b0af1caa49ae
#
_entry.id   eb812a050c610ca14e15b0af1caa49ae
#
_cell.length_a   1.000
_cell.length_b   1.000
_cell.length_c   1.000
_cell.angle_alpha   90.00
_cell.angle_beta   90.00
_cell.angle_gamma   90.00
#
_symmetry.space_group_name_H-M   'P 1'
#
loop_
_entity.id
_entity.type
_entity.pdbx_description
1 polymer ?
#
loop_
_entity_poly.entity_id
_entity_poly.type
_entity_poly.pdbx_seq_one_letter_code
_entity_poly.pdbx_strand_id
1 'polypeptide(L)'
;MDGKYISRAGIKLEEALRYYGVEVAGKVCMDVGAATGGFTDCLLQYGAVQVYAVETGYGVLDWKLRNDPRVVVKERSNILYSLDIPRDIDIAVVDTSWTKLKLSVPATSRFVKPNGIIL
;
A
#
# COMPACT_ATOMS: atom_id res chain seq x y z
N MET A 1 0.80 21.69 -5.40
CA MET A 1 0.43 20.62 -4.46
C MET A 1 -0.18 21.24 -3.23
N ASP A 2 -1.32 20.85 -2.88
CA ASP A 2 -2.12 21.52 -1.86
C ASP A 2 -2.03 20.86 -0.47
N GLY A 3 -1.18 19.88 -0.30
CA GLY A 3 -1.03 19.22 1.00
C GLY A 3 -2.12 18.22 1.35
N LYS A 4 -2.93 17.81 0.38
CA LYS A 4 -3.99 16.84 0.61
C LYS A 4 -3.44 15.50 1.09
N TYR A 5 -2.30 15.08 0.54
CA TYR A 5 -1.64 13.84 0.90
C TYR A 5 -0.19 14.12 1.33
N ILE A 6 0.40 13.17 2.02
CA ILE A 6 1.78 13.25 2.49
C ILE A 6 2.76 13.44 1.33
N SER A 7 2.45 12.86 0.16
CA SER A 7 3.28 13.04 -1.03
C SER A 7 2.42 13.05 -2.28
N ARG A 8 3.02 13.41 -3.42
CA ARG A 8 2.33 13.42 -4.70
C ARG A 8 1.86 12.03 -5.13
N ALA A 9 2.47 10.97 -4.60
CA ALA A 9 2.04 9.61 -4.88
C ALA A 9 0.56 9.42 -4.53
N GLY A 10 0.09 10.07 -3.46
CA GLY A 10 -1.32 9.98 -3.07
C GLY A 10 -2.26 10.49 -4.13
N ILE A 11 -1.88 11.56 -4.84
CA ILE A 11 -2.70 12.09 -5.93
C ILE A 11 -2.75 11.12 -7.10
N LYS A 12 -1.62 10.49 -7.41
CA LYS A 12 -1.55 9.49 -8.49
C LYS A 12 -2.47 8.31 -8.19
N LEU A 13 -2.45 7.84 -6.96
CA LEU A 13 -3.32 6.73 -6.57
C LEU A 13 -4.79 7.15 -6.61
N GLU A 14 -5.11 8.34 -6.12
CA GLU A 14 -6.48 8.86 -6.17
C GLU A 14 -7.00 8.85 -7.60
N GLU A 15 -6.21 9.30 -8.57
CA GLU A 15 -6.60 9.31 -9.96
C GLU A 15 -6.87 7.89 -10.47
N ALA A 16 -6.01 6.93 -10.12
CA ALA A 16 -6.20 5.54 -10.52
C ALA A 16 -7.46 4.94 -9.90
N LEU A 17 -7.71 5.19 -8.63
CA LEU A 17 -8.89 4.68 -7.94
C LEU A 17 -10.17 5.18 -8.61
N ARG A 18 -10.19 6.46 -8.98
CA ARG A 18 -11.34 7.05 -9.64
C ARG A 18 -11.51 6.50 -11.06
N TYR A 19 -10.41 6.41 -11.80
CA TYR A 19 -10.46 5.95 -13.18
C TYR A 19 -10.99 4.54 -13.30
N TYR A 20 -10.54 3.64 -12.41
CA TYR A 20 -10.95 2.23 -12.44
C TYR A 20 -12.17 1.93 -11.56
N GLY A 21 -12.69 2.92 -10.87
CA GLY A 21 -13.86 2.73 -10.01
C GLY A 21 -13.61 1.79 -8.83
N VAL A 22 -12.44 1.86 -8.22
CA VAL A 22 -12.07 0.95 -7.14
C VAL A 22 -12.61 1.47 -5.81
N GLU A 23 -13.36 0.64 -5.12
CA GLU A 23 -13.92 0.94 -3.80
C GLU A 23 -12.95 0.53 -2.70
N VAL A 24 -12.48 1.49 -1.92
CA VAL A 24 -11.51 1.26 -0.84
C VAL A 24 -12.16 1.16 0.53
N ALA A 25 -13.32 1.80 0.70
CA ALA A 25 -13.99 1.87 2.00
C ALA A 25 -14.23 0.46 2.56
N GLY A 26 -13.81 0.25 3.80
CA GLY A 26 -13.99 -1.03 4.50
C GLY A 26 -13.03 -2.14 4.07
N LYS A 27 -12.04 -1.84 3.24
CA LYS A 27 -11.14 -2.86 2.70
C LYS A 27 -9.83 -2.95 3.48
N VAL A 28 -9.23 -4.13 3.42
CA VAL A 28 -7.87 -4.38 3.94
C VAL A 28 -6.91 -4.25 2.77
N CYS A 29 -5.94 -3.37 2.91
CA CYS A 29 -5.05 -3.00 1.82
C CYS A 29 -3.60 -3.29 2.17
N MET A 30 -2.77 -3.39 1.12
CA MET A 30 -1.33 -3.54 1.26
C MET A 30 -0.66 -2.55 0.32
N ASP A 31 0.31 -1.81 0.84
CA ASP A 31 1.10 -0.84 0.08
C ASP A 31 2.51 -1.40 -0.03
N VAL A 32 2.87 -1.87 -1.21
CA VAL A 32 4.18 -2.49 -1.47
C VAL A 32 5.12 -1.45 -2.05
N GLY A 33 6.17 -1.12 -1.29
CA GLY A 33 7.05 -0.01 -1.60
C GLY A 33 6.51 1.29 -1.03
N ALA A 34 6.13 1.27 0.25
CA ALA A 34 5.38 2.37 0.87
C ALA A 34 6.12 3.70 0.90
N ALA A 35 7.45 3.68 0.99
CA ALA A 35 8.26 4.89 1.07
C ALA A 35 7.75 5.83 2.18
N THR A 36 7.53 7.11 1.90
CA THR A 36 7.02 8.05 2.90
C THR A 36 5.54 7.83 3.24
N GLY A 37 4.81 7.10 2.38
CA GLY A 37 3.44 6.70 2.68
C GLY A 37 2.36 7.42 1.91
N GLY A 38 2.67 8.01 0.76
CA GLY A 38 1.65 8.70 -0.03
C GLY A 38 0.50 7.80 -0.44
N PHE A 39 0.78 6.57 -0.85
CA PHE A 39 -0.27 5.61 -1.20
C PHE A 39 -1.04 5.18 0.04
N THR A 40 -0.34 4.88 1.13
CA THR A 40 -0.98 4.51 2.40
C THR A 40 -1.93 5.61 2.86
N ASP A 41 -1.47 6.86 2.82
CA ASP A 41 -2.28 8.01 3.19
C ASP A 41 -3.57 8.09 2.35
N CYS A 42 -3.43 7.92 1.04
CA CYS A 42 -4.58 7.94 0.14
C CYS A 42 -5.58 6.81 0.47
N LEU A 43 -5.08 5.59 0.68
CA LEU A 43 -5.95 4.47 1.04
C LEU A 43 -6.71 4.73 2.32
N LEU A 44 -6.05 5.30 3.32
CA LEU A 44 -6.71 5.62 4.60
C LEU A 44 -7.78 6.69 4.42
N GLN A 45 -7.48 7.74 3.64
CA GLN A 45 -8.46 8.79 3.39
C GLN A 45 -9.66 8.30 2.59
N TYR A 46 -9.48 7.25 1.79
CA TYR A 46 -10.58 6.62 1.07
C TYR A 46 -11.30 5.54 1.88
N GLY A 47 -10.95 5.37 3.14
CA GLY A 47 -11.71 4.55 4.06
C GLY A 47 -11.21 3.13 4.28
N ALA A 48 -9.97 2.82 3.91
CA ALA A 48 -9.39 1.51 4.23
C ALA A 48 -9.45 1.28 5.74
N VAL A 49 -9.83 0.07 6.15
CA VAL A 49 -9.89 -0.27 7.58
C VAL A 49 -8.51 -0.68 8.10
N GLN A 50 -7.65 -1.15 7.23
CA GLN A 50 -6.28 -1.52 7.59
C GLN A 50 -5.38 -1.46 6.37
N VAL A 51 -4.15 -0.97 6.56
CA VAL A 51 -3.13 -0.92 5.50
C VAL A 51 -1.83 -1.51 6.04
N TYR A 52 -1.34 -2.55 5.35
CA TYR A 52 -0.03 -3.11 5.61
C TYR A 52 0.98 -2.37 4.74
N ALA A 53 1.78 -1.53 5.36
CA ALA A 53 2.79 -0.72 4.65
C ALA A 53 4.11 -1.49 4.62
N VAL A 54 4.44 -2.04 3.46
CA VAL A 54 5.64 -2.86 3.26
C VAL A 54 6.74 -2.01 2.64
N GLU A 55 7.88 -1.96 3.29
CA GLU A 55 8.98 -1.10 2.88
C GLU A 55 10.32 -1.77 3.18
N THR A 56 11.25 -1.73 2.22
CA THR A 56 12.58 -2.30 2.41
C THR A 56 13.44 -1.44 3.32
N GLY A 57 13.20 -0.13 3.36
CA GLY A 57 13.92 0.81 4.20
C GLY A 57 13.45 0.79 5.65
N TYR A 58 13.99 1.70 6.42
CA TYR A 58 13.65 1.84 7.83
C TYR A 58 13.52 3.31 8.18
N GLY A 59 12.47 3.65 8.92
CA GLY A 59 12.26 5.01 9.40
C GLY A 59 11.85 6.00 8.32
N VAL A 60 11.45 5.51 7.14
CA VAL A 60 11.09 6.35 6.00
C VAL A 60 9.62 6.76 6.05
N LEU A 61 8.75 5.89 6.57
CA LEU A 61 7.32 6.13 6.63
C LEU A 61 7.04 7.34 7.54
N ASP A 62 6.18 8.24 7.06
CA ASP A 62 5.83 9.45 7.79
C ASP A 62 5.30 9.13 9.18
N TRP A 63 5.68 9.95 10.15
CA TRP A 63 5.33 9.79 11.57
C TRP A 63 3.82 9.68 11.78
N LYS A 64 3.04 10.50 11.08
CA LYS A 64 1.59 10.50 11.21
C LYS A 64 0.99 9.14 10.87
N LEU A 65 1.51 8.51 9.81
CA LEU A 65 1.02 7.18 9.38
C LEU A 65 1.51 6.09 10.32
N ARG A 66 2.74 6.22 10.77
CA ARG A 66 3.34 5.25 11.70
C ARG A 66 2.53 5.14 12.99
N ASN A 67 1.88 6.23 13.38
CA ASN A 67 1.07 6.27 14.61
C ASN A 67 -0.42 6.06 14.37
N ASP A 68 -0.84 5.84 13.14
CA ASP A 68 -2.25 5.55 12.84
C ASP A 68 -2.54 4.08 13.16
N PRO A 69 -3.54 3.80 14.02
CA PRO A 69 -3.82 2.42 14.43
C PRO A 69 -4.26 1.51 13.28
N ARG A 70 -4.66 2.07 12.14
CA ARG A 70 -5.04 1.29 10.95
C ARG A 70 -3.83 0.83 10.15
N VAL A 71 -2.64 1.36 10.44
CA VAL A 71 -1.43 1.05 9.68
C VAL A 71 -0.60 0.01 10.42
N VAL A 72 -0.28 -1.08 9.72
CA VAL A 72 0.67 -2.08 10.21
C VAL A 72 1.97 -1.87 9.44
N VAL A 73 3.00 -1.42 10.15
CA VAL A 73 4.28 -1.07 9.54
C VAL A 73 5.15 -2.32 9.41
N LYS A 74 5.54 -2.64 8.17
CA LYS A 74 6.42 -3.76 7.86
C LYS A 74 7.67 -3.21 7.19
N GLU A 75 8.56 -2.64 7.97
CA GLU A 75 9.83 -2.10 7.49
C GLU A 75 10.90 -3.18 7.40
N ARG A 76 11.99 -2.88 6.68
CA ARG A 76 13.07 -3.83 6.41
C ARG A 76 12.51 -5.14 5.87
N SER A 77 11.44 -5.03 5.09
CA SER A 77 10.68 -6.17 4.59
C SER A 77 10.66 -6.13 3.07
N ASN A 78 10.96 -7.26 2.45
CA ASN A 78 11.01 -7.39 1.01
C ASN A 78 9.90 -8.33 0.56
N ILE A 79 9.01 -7.81 -0.33
CA ILE A 79 7.85 -8.56 -0.80
C ILE A 79 8.24 -9.87 -1.50
N LEU A 80 9.46 -9.97 -1.99
CA LEU A 80 9.93 -11.18 -2.68
C LEU A 80 10.17 -12.34 -1.72
N TYR A 81 10.24 -12.08 -0.43
CA TYR A 81 10.50 -13.09 0.59
C TYR A 81 9.29 -13.34 1.46
N SER A 82 9.43 -14.25 2.41
CA SER A 82 8.35 -14.59 3.32
C SER A 82 8.05 -13.43 4.26
N LEU A 83 6.77 -13.06 4.39
CA LEU A 83 6.33 -11.97 5.24
C LEU A 83 5.18 -12.44 6.14
N ASP A 84 5.14 -11.88 7.34
CA ASP A 84 4.05 -12.12 8.28
C ASP A 84 2.88 -11.17 7.97
N ILE A 85 2.17 -11.48 6.89
CA ILE A 85 1.01 -10.72 6.45
C ILE A 85 -0.10 -11.72 6.11
N PRO A 86 -1.34 -11.47 6.54
CA PRO A 86 -2.44 -12.39 6.21
C PRO A 86 -2.69 -12.44 4.70
N ARG A 87 -3.28 -13.54 4.25
CA ARG A 87 -3.53 -13.76 2.81
C ARG A 87 -4.95 -13.37 2.42
N ASP A 88 -5.48 -12.34 3.07
CA ASP A 88 -6.85 -11.87 2.83
C ASP A 88 -6.88 -10.40 2.39
N ILE A 89 -5.85 -9.96 1.70
CA ILE A 89 -5.77 -8.58 1.23
C ILE A 89 -6.78 -8.35 0.11
N ASP A 90 -7.57 -7.30 0.24
CA ASP A 90 -8.55 -6.90 -0.76
C ASP A 90 -7.92 -6.13 -1.91
N ILE A 91 -7.03 -5.19 -1.58
CA ILE A 91 -6.40 -4.31 -2.56
C ILE A 91 -4.93 -4.17 -2.22
N ALA A 92 -4.07 -4.41 -3.20
CA ALA A 92 -2.64 -4.16 -3.07
C ALA A 92 -2.23 -3.11 -4.11
N VAL A 93 -1.43 -2.14 -3.68
CA VAL A 93 -0.82 -1.16 -4.57
C VAL A 93 0.68 -1.44 -4.58
N VAL A 94 1.30 -1.41 -5.75
CA VAL A 94 2.69 -1.79 -5.91
C VAL A 94 3.46 -0.68 -6.60
N ASP A 95 4.47 -0.16 -5.91
CA ASP A 95 5.36 0.86 -6.46
C ASP A 95 6.78 0.57 -5.94
N THR A 96 7.40 -0.44 -6.55
CA THR A 96 8.74 -0.86 -6.15
C THR A 96 9.75 -0.38 -7.17
N SER A 97 10.56 0.63 -6.80
CA SER A 97 11.59 1.17 -7.68
C SER A 97 12.85 0.30 -7.68
N TRP A 98 13.02 -0.55 -6.66
CA TRP A 98 14.22 -1.36 -6.47
C TRP A 98 14.16 -2.72 -7.16
N THR A 99 13.02 -3.10 -7.72
CA THR A 99 12.86 -4.37 -8.44
C THR A 99 11.85 -4.21 -9.56
N LYS A 100 11.84 -5.17 -10.48
CA LYS A 100 10.93 -5.14 -11.62
C LYS A 100 9.54 -5.60 -11.22
N LEU A 101 8.51 -5.01 -11.83
CA LEU A 101 7.13 -5.38 -11.57
C LEU A 101 6.86 -6.86 -11.86
N LYS A 102 7.54 -7.44 -12.85
CA LYS A 102 7.36 -8.86 -13.17
C LYS A 102 7.77 -9.79 -12.02
N LEU A 103 8.53 -9.26 -11.05
CA LEU A 103 8.89 -10.01 -9.84
C LEU A 103 7.98 -9.62 -8.69
N SER A 104 7.72 -8.34 -8.50
CA SER A 104 6.98 -7.86 -7.33
C SER A 104 5.48 -8.13 -7.43
N VAL A 105 4.90 -8.10 -8.62
CA VAL A 105 3.45 -8.35 -8.76
C VAL A 105 3.10 -9.80 -8.44
N PRO A 106 3.76 -10.83 -8.98
CA PRO A 106 3.47 -12.20 -8.56
C PRO A 106 3.73 -12.44 -7.08
N ALA A 107 4.79 -11.83 -6.52
CA ALA A 107 5.09 -11.95 -5.10
C ALA A 107 3.95 -11.35 -4.25
N THR A 108 3.43 -10.20 -4.66
CA THR A 108 2.33 -9.53 -3.98
C THR A 108 1.05 -10.36 -4.06
N SER A 109 0.80 -11.00 -5.20
CA SER A 109 -0.44 -11.75 -5.40
C SER A 109 -0.63 -12.88 -4.40
N ARG A 110 0.43 -13.36 -3.78
CA ARG A 110 0.35 -14.40 -2.74
C ARG A 110 -0.56 -14.00 -1.58
N PHE A 111 -0.67 -12.69 -1.32
CA PHE A 111 -1.40 -12.16 -0.18
C PHE A 111 -2.79 -11.65 -0.56
N VAL A 112 -3.05 -11.49 -1.84
CA VAL A 112 -4.32 -10.94 -2.34
C VAL A 112 -5.32 -12.08 -2.50
N LYS A 113 -6.52 -11.89 -1.96
CA LYS A 113 -7.55 -12.92 -2.06
C LYS A 113 -8.08 -13.04 -3.49
N PRO A 114 -8.79 -14.15 -3.83
CA PRO A 114 -9.15 -14.45 -5.22
C PRO A 114 -9.84 -13.34 -6.00
N ASN A 115 -10.67 -12.55 -5.36
CA ASN A 115 -11.35 -11.44 -6.05
C ASN A 115 -10.73 -10.08 -5.73
N GLY A 116 -9.51 -10.10 -5.23
CA GLY A 116 -8.80 -8.88 -4.88
C GLY A 116 -8.23 -8.18 -6.10
N ILE A 117 -7.72 -6.98 -5.87
CA ILE A 117 -7.22 -6.09 -6.92
C ILE A 117 -5.76 -5.75 -6.64
N ILE A 118 -4.94 -5.71 -7.70
CA ILE A 118 -3.58 -5.19 -7.64
C ILE A 118 -3.50 -4.01 -8.60
N LEU A 119 -3.04 -2.89 -8.09
CA LEU A 119 -2.87 -1.67 -8.87
C LEU A 119 -1.39 -1.33 -9.10
#